data_5bcf086d843a9bf49ec0df4a85fcbcef
#
_entry.id   5bcf086d843a9bf49ec0df4a85fcbcef
#
_cell.length_a   1.000
_cell.length_b   1.000
_cell.length_c   1.000
_cell.angle_alpha   90.00
_cell.angle_beta   90.00
_cell.angle_gamma   90.00
#
_symmetry.space_group_name_H-M   'P 1'
#
loop_
_entity.id
_entity.type
_entity.pdbx_description
1 polymer ?
#
loop_
_entity_poly.entity_id
_entity_poly.type
_entity_poly.pdbx_seq_one_letter_code
_entity_poly.pdbx_strand_id
1 'polypeptide(L)'
;MYKRERKTSLASKLKQLWWLMLIFAICNIAMAILLYNDRPIPVDENPPVPIARKEVYSIGILQSDDLPEQDKMLEGVMASLEAGGYQDGKNMKVELVKADGSERKVKSAVNQFVRSKKDLIIAI
;
A
#
# COMPACT_ATOMS: atom_id res chain seq x y z
N MET A 1 29.50 53.27 43.87
CA MET A 1 28.68 52.07 44.17
C MET A 1 27.71 51.82 43.01
N TYR A 2 28.21 51.63 41.80
CA TYR A 2 27.33 51.43 40.61
C TYR A 2 28.09 50.71 39.51
N LYS A 3 28.26 49.34 39.61
CA LYS A 3 28.86 48.56 38.52
C LYS A 3 28.68 47.04 38.69
N ARG A 4 27.58 46.55 39.26
CA ARG A 4 27.40 45.09 39.42
C ARG A 4 26.15 44.45 38.79
N GLU A 5 25.32 45.22 38.10
CA GLU A 5 24.02 44.73 37.62
C GLU A 5 23.98 44.26 36.14
N ARG A 6 25.03 44.51 35.34
CA ARG A 6 25.00 44.22 33.90
C ARG A 6 25.47 42.82 33.49
N LYS A 7 26.16 42.12 34.37
CA LYS A 7 26.71 40.80 34.03
C LYS A 7 25.73 39.65 34.10
N THR A 8 24.70 39.75 34.93
CA THR A 8 23.69 38.69 35.09
C THR A 8 22.67 38.68 33.95
N SER A 9 22.36 39.81 33.35
CA SER A 9 21.44 39.93 32.22
C SER A 9 21.99 39.35 30.92
N LEU A 10 23.29 39.51 30.67
CA LEU A 10 23.94 38.95 29.48
C LEU A 10 24.08 37.43 29.56
N ALA A 11 24.42 36.88 30.71
CA ALA A 11 24.57 35.42 30.89
C ALA A 11 23.22 34.69 30.77
N SER A 12 22.12 35.29 31.28
CA SER A 12 20.77 34.71 31.15
C SER A 12 20.28 34.75 29.71
N LYS A 13 20.54 35.84 28.98
CA LYS A 13 20.22 35.96 27.54
C LYS A 13 21.03 35.00 26.68
N LEU A 14 22.30 34.77 27.02
CA LEU A 14 23.16 33.78 26.36
C LEU A 14 22.65 32.34 26.57
N LYS A 15 22.25 31.99 27.81
CA LYS A 15 21.61 30.71 28.11
C LYS A 15 20.30 30.51 27.34
N GLN A 16 19.49 31.57 27.24
CA GLN A 16 18.22 31.52 26.53
C GLN A 16 18.44 31.35 25.02
N LEU A 17 19.45 32.00 24.46
CA LEU A 17 19.87 31.85 23.07
C LEU A 17 20.35 30.40 22.79
N TRP A 18 21.08 29.82 23.73
CA TRP A 18 21.61 28.45 23.61
C TRP A 18 20.49 27.39 23.61
N TRP A 19 19.48 27.59 24.44
CA TRP A 19 18.27 26.75 24.46
C TRP A 19 17.50 26.80 23.15
N LEU A 20 17.36 27.99 22.57
CA LEU A 20 16.71 28.15 21.27
C LEU A 20 17.48 27.44 20.15
N MET A 21 18.81 27.50 20.18
CA MET A 21 19.67 26.78 19.23
C MET A 21 19.55 25.27 19.37
N LEU A 22 19.44 24.77 20.62
CA LEU A 22 19.21 23.34 20.89
C LEU A 22 17.86 22.87 20.36
N ILE A 23 16.80 23.61 20.61
CA ILE A 23 15.44 23.28 20.10
C ILE A 23 15.45 23.29 18.58
N PHE A 24 16.09 24.28 17.96
CA PHE A 24 16.20 24.35 16.50
C PHE A 24 16.98 23.15 15.92
N ALA A 25 18.07 22.73 16.58
CA ALA A 25 18.82 21.55 16.17
C ALA A 25 17.99 20.26 16.28
N ILE A 26 17.23 20.09 17.36
CA ILE A 26 16.33 18.94 17.56
C ILE A 26 15.24 18.91 16.49
N CYS A 27 14.62 20.04 16.19
CA CYS A 27 13.60 20.14 15.13
C CYS A 27 14.16 19.76 13.75
N ASN A 28 15.39 20.22 13.44
CA ASN A 28 16.03 19.84 12.18
C ASN A 28 16.34 18.34 12.08
N ILE A 29 16.79 17.74 13.18
CA ILE A 29 17.05 16.29 13.24
C ILE A 29 15.75 15.52 13.09
N ALA A 30 14.67 15.92 13.78
CA ALA A 30 13.36 15.30 13.67
C ALA A 30 12.80 15.39 12.24
N MET A 31 12.95 16.57 11.59
CA MET A 31 12.56 16.75 10.20
C MET A 31 13.38 15.88 9.25
N ALA A 32 14.68 15.78 9.47
CA ALA A 32 15.56 14.92 8.67
C ALA A 32 15.18 13.43 8.81
N ILE A 33 14.81 12.99 10.01
CA ILE A 33 14.35 11.60 10.25
C ILE A 33 13.02 11.34 9.54
N LEU A 34 12.07 12.29 9.58
CA LEU A 34 10.80 12.17 8.86
C LEU A 34 11.01 12.06 7.36
N LEU A 35 11.85 12.95 6.78
CA LEU A 35 12.17 12.92 5.34
C LEU A 35 12.97 11.67 4.94
N TYR A 36 13.76 11.11 5.87
CA TYR A 36 14.50 9.87 5.62
C TYR A 36 13.59 8.65 5.64
N ASN A 37 12.56 8.66 6.50
CA ASN A 37 11.60 7.56 6.64
C ASN A 37 10.57 7.52 5.50
N ASP A 38 10.33 8.67 4.85
CA ASP A 38 9.47 8.80 3.65
C ASP A 38 10.21 8.48 2.34
N ARG A 39 11.39 7.83 2.41
CA ARG A 39 12.02 7.37 1.17
C ARG A 39 11.08 6.37 0.51
N PRO A 40 10.66 6.62 -0.75
CA PRO A 40 9.94 5.62 -1.50
C PRO A 40 10.78 4.35 -1.48
N ILE A 41 10.17 3.23 -1.08
CA ILE A 41 10.78 1.90 -1.17
C ILE A 41 11.42 1.84 -2.57
N PRO A 42 12.74 1.59 -2.70
CA PRO A 42 13.31 1.43 -4.02
C PRO A 42 12.49 0.34 -4.70
N VAL A 43 11.71 0.73 -5.70
CA VAL A 43 11.11 -0.21 -6.62
C VAL A 43 12.31 -0.86 -7.27
N ASP A 44 12.50 -2.13 -6.98
CA ASP A 44 13.58 -2.94 -7.54
C ASP A 44 13.50 -2.75 -9.07
N GLU A 45 14.40 -1.94 -9.61
CA GLU A 45 14.62 -1.79 -11.06
C GLU A 45 15.30 -3.07 -11.60
N ASN A 46 14.99 -4.21 -11.04
CA ASN A 46 15.27 -5.43 -11.75
C ASN A 46 14.44 -5.37 -13.04
N PRO A 47 15.10 -5.47 -14.20
CA PRO A 47 14.37 -5.59 -15.43
C PRO A 47 13.33 -6.69 -15.22
N PRO A 48 12.05 -6.44 -15.55
CA PRO A 48 10.99 -7.39 -15.28
C PRO A 48 11.50 -8.73 -15.78
N VAL A 49 11.67 -9.67 -14.84
CA VAL A 49 11.99 -11.06 -15.19
C VAL A 49 11.05 -11.37 -16.34
N PRO A 50 11.53 -11.77 -17.52
CA PRO A 50 10.65 -12.06 -18.63
C PRO A 50 9.70 -13.15 -18.16
N ILE A 51 8.56 -12.72 -17.63
CA ILE A 51 7.46 -13.61 -17.28
C ILE A 51 7.09 -14.18 -18.64
N ALA A 52 7.37 -15.46 -18.83
CA ALA A 52 6.95 -16.16 -20.02
C ALA A 52 5.47 -15.82 -20.19
N ARG A 53 5.14 -14.99 -21.18
CA ARG A 53 3.78 -14.53 -21.39
C ARG A 53 2.95 -15.76 -21.66
N LYS A 54 2.16 -16.14 -20.68
CA LYS A 54 1.19 -17.20 -20.83
C LYS A 54 0.18 -16.71 -21.87
N GLU A 55 -0.18 -17.55 -22.80
CA GLU A 55 -1.15 -17.17 -23.86
C GLU A 55 -2.51 -16.84 -23.25
N VAL A 56 -2.92 -17.55 -22.19
CA VAL A 56 -4.19 -17.32 -21.49
C VAL A 56 -3.99 -17.43 -19.98
N TYR A 57 -4.34 -16.38 -19.25
CA TYR A 57 -4.31 -16.34 -17.79
C TYR A 57 -5.62 -16.88 -17.20
N SER A 58 -5.55 -17.66 -16.13
CA SER A 58 -6.72 -18.20 -15.43
C SER A 58 -6.91 -17.48 -14.10
N ILE A 59 -8.01 -16.74 -13.99
CA ILE A 59 -8.31 -15.89 -12.83
C ILE A 59 -9.52 -16.46 -12.09
N GLY A 60 -9.42 -16.61 -10.76
CA GLY A 60 -10.53 -16.95 -9.89
C GLY A 60 -10.99 -15.71 -9.14
N ILE A 61 -12.28 -15.39 -9.19
CA ILE A 61 -12.89 -14.32 -8.40
C ILE A 61 -13.87 -14.96 -7.42
N LEU A 62 -13.68 -14.67 -6.14
CA LEU A 62 -14.56 -15.09 -5.05
C LEU A 62 -15.30 -13.88 -4.52
N GLN A 63 -16.61 -13.88 -4.67
CA GLN A 63 -17.50 -12.90 -4.07
C GLN A 63 -18.08 -13.52 -2.79
N SER A 64 -17.84 -12.88 -1.63
CA SER A 64 -18.25 -13.44 -0.34
C SER A 64 -19.74 -13.34 -0.11
N ASP A 65 -20.37 -12.24 -0.51
CA ASP A 65 -21.79 -11.97 -0.34
C ASP A 65 -22.43 -11.52 -1.66
N ASP A 66 -23.75 -11.52 -1.75
CA ASP A 66 -24.49 -11.00 -2.91
C ASP A 66 -25.00 -9.58 -2.61
N LEU A 67 -24.08 -8.64 -2.41
CA LEU A 67 -24.37 -7.24 -2.14
C LEU A 67 -24.11 -6.37 -3.37
N PRO A 68 -24.93 -5.33 -3.62
CA PRO A 68 -24.75 -4.42 -4.75
C PRO A 68 -23.37 -3.71 -4.77
N GLU A 69 -22.78 -3.51 -3.60
CA GLU A 69 -21.45 -2.94 -3.46
C GLU A 69 -20.36 -3.88 -4.01
N GLN A 70 -20.51 -5.17 -3.80
CA GLN A 70 -19.57 -6.18 -4.32
C GLN A 70 -19.69 -6.35 -5.83
N ASP A 71 -20.89 -6.22 -6.40
CA ASP A 71 -21.07 -6.20 -7.84
C ASP A 71 -20.36 -5.01 -8.49
N LYS A 72 -20.41 -3.82 -7.86
CA LYS A 72 -19.62 -2.66 -8.31
C LYS A 72 -18.11 -2.87 -8.18
N MET A 73 -17.66 -3.56 -7.13
CA MET A 73 -16.25 -3.93 -6.99
C MET A 73 -15.83 -4.89 -8.10
N LEU A 74 -16.65 -5.87 -8.43
CA LEU A 74 -16.41 -6.79 -9.53
C LEU A 74 -16.30 -6.06 -10.87
N GLU A 75 -17.21 -5.14 -11.15
CA GLU A 75 -17.14 -4.28 -12.34
C GLU A 75 -15.84 -3.49 -12.40
N GLY A 76 -15.41 -2.89 -11.29
CA GLY A 76 -14.17 -2.16 -11.18
C GLY A 76 -12.93 -3.03 -11.41
N VAL A 77 -12.93 -4.26 -10.89
CA VAL A 77 -11.87 -5.25 -11.12
C VAL A 77 -11.81 -5.62 -12.61
N MET A 78 -12.93 -5.93 -13.22
CA MET A 78 -13.00 -6.30 -14.64
C MET A 78 -12.54 -5.15 -15.54
N ALA A 79 -13.00 -3.93 -15.27
CA ALA A 79 -12.59 -2.73 -16.02
C ALA A 79 -11.07 -2.48 -15.89
N SER A 80 -10.49 -2.70 -14.71
CA SER A 80 -9.06 -2.56 -14.48
C SER A 80 -8.24 -3.59 -15.25
N LEU A 81 -8.71 -4.83 -15.30
CA LEU A 81 -8.08 -5.89 -16.08
C LEU A 81 -8.14 -5.59 -17.58
N GLU A 82 -9.29 -5.13 -18.10
CA GLU A 82 -9.45 -4.70 -19.50
C GLU A 82 -8.54 -3.53 -19.85
N ALA A 83 -8.45 -2.51 -18.98
CA ALA A 83 -7.54 -1.39 -19.16
C ALA A 83 -6.07 -1.83 -19.18
N GLY A 84 -5.73 -2.92 -18.46
CA GLY A 84 -4.43 -3.58 -18.48
C GLY A 84 -4.19 -4.46 -19.71
N GLY A 85 -5.17 -4.55 -20.64
CA GLY A 85 -5.08 -5.35 -21.86
C GLY A 85 -5.49 -6.81 -21.70
N TYR A 86 -6.09 -7.19 -20.59
CA TYR A 86 -6.61 -8.54 -20.33
C TYR A 86 -8.09 -8.60 -20.73
N GLN A 87 -8.45 -9.51 -21.64
CA GLN A 87 -9.82 -9.67 -22.12
C GLN A 87 -10.31 -11.09 -21.87
N ASP A 88 -11.44 -11.21 -21.19
CA ASP A 88 -12.05 -12.52 -20.93
C ASP A 88 -12.42 -13.23 -22.23
N GLY A 89 -12.10 -14.52 -22.30
CA GLY A 89 -12.28 -15.31 -23.51
C GLY A 89 -11.20 -15.15 -24.60
N LYS A 90 -10.25 -14.22 -24.44
CA LYS A 90 -9.10 -14.07 -25.36
C LYS A 90 -7.79 -14.49 -24.70
N ASN A 91 -7.24 -13.63 -23.86
CA ASN A 91 -5.97 -13.86 -23.14
C ASN A 91 -6.16 -14.05 -21.64
N MET A 92 -7.40 -14.09 -21.20
CA MET A 92 -7.80 -14.29 -19.81
C MET A 92 -9.05 -15.19 -19.77
N LYS A 93 -9.15 -16.02 -18.72
CA LYS A 93 -10.35 -16.79 -18.39
C LYS A 93 -10.71 -16.54 -16.95
N VAL A 94 -11.87 -15.95 -16.74
CA VAL A 94 -12.38 -15.63 -15.41
C VAL A 94 -13.35 -16.71 -14.93
N GLU A 95 -13.17 -17.16 -13.69
CA GLU A 95 -14.10 -18.03 -12.98
C GLU A 95 -14.60 -17.29 -11.74
N LEU A 96 -15.88 -16.91 -11.74
CA LEU A 96 -16.54 -16.22 -10.64
C LEU A 96 -17.31 -17.24 -9.78
N VAL A 97 -17.10 -17.21 -8.47
CA VAL A 97 -17.86 -17.96 -7.49
C VAL A 97 -18.48 -17.01 -6.47
N LYS A 98 -19.81 -17.05 -6.33
CA LYS A 98 -20.56 -16.34 -5.30
C LYS A 98 -20.80 -17.27 -4.11
N ALA A 99 -20.33 -16.85 -2.93
CA ALA A 99 -20.44 -17.66 -1.71
C ALA A 99 -21.75 -17.42 -0.92
N ASP A 100 -22.44 -16.31 -1.17
CA ASP A 100 -23.71 -15.92 -0.53
C ASP A 100 -23.63 -15.98 1.01
N GLY A 101 -22.55 -15.44 1.61
CA GLY A 101 -22.30 -15.46 3.04
C GLY A 101 -21.95 -16.83 3.64
N SER A 102 -21.79 -17.86 2.81
CA SER A 102 -21.52 -19.22 3.28
C SER A 102 -20.02 -19.52 3.39
N GLU A 103 -19.51 -19.62 4.61
CA GLU A 103 -18.10 -20.01 4.87
C GLU A 103 -17.70 -21.34 4.21
N ARG A 104 -18.64 -22.29 4.13
CA ARG A 104 -18.41 -23.57 3.45
C ARG A 104 -18.16 -23.37 1.97
N LYS A 105 -18.95 -22.50 1.32
CA LYS A 105 -18.78 -22.19 -0.11
C LYS A 105 -17.46 -21.45 -0.34
N VAL A 106 -17.08 -20.52 0.54
CA VAL A 106 -15.79 -19.85 0.50
C VAL A 106 -14.64 -20.85 0.51
N LYS A 107 -14.62 -21.74 1.50
CA LYS A 107 -13.58 -22.80 1.60
C LYS A 107 -13.55 -23.72 0.39
N SER A 108 -14.71 -24.09 -0.13
CA SER A 108 -14.82 -24.91 -1.33
C SER A 108 -14.26 -24.23 -2.56
N ALA A 109 -14.61 -22.96 -2.77
CA ALA A 109 -14.14 -22.14 -3.89
C ALA A 109 -12.62 -21.95 -3.86
N VAL A 110 -12.06 -21.59 -2.70
CA VAL A 110 -10.61 -21.44 -2.53
C VAL A 110 -9.89 -22.75 -2.86
N ASN A 111 -10.36 -23.87 -2.32
CA ASN A 111 -9.77 -25.18 -2.62
C ASN A 111 -9.86 -25.53 -4.11
N GLN A 112 -10.97 -25.18 -4.77
CA GLN A 112 -11.14 -25.37 -6.21
C GLN A 112 -10.15 -24.52 -7.00
N PHE A 113 -9.99 -23.24 -6.67
CA PHE A 113 -9.06 -22.34 -7.34
C PHE A 113 -7.61 -22.79 -7.19
N VAL A 114 -7.23 -23.23 -6.00
CA VAL A 114 -5.89 -23.78 -5.74
C VAL A 114 -5.64 -25.06 -6.54
N ARG A 115 -6.60 -26.00 -6.54
CA ARG A 115 -6.48 -27.27 -7.30
C ARG A 115 -6.43 -27.03 -8.81
N SER A 116 -7.20 -26.07 -9.32
CA SER A 116 -7.20 -25.70 -10.74
C SER A 116 -6.03 -24.78 -11.13
N LYS A 117 -5.12 -24.49 -10.18
CA LYS A 117 -3.89 -23.70 -10.40
C LYS A 117 -4.20 -22.36 -11.07
N LYS A 118 -5.13 -21.58 -10.48
CA LYS A 118 -5.39 -20.22 -10.94
C LYS A 118 -4.14 -19.38 -10.86
N ASP A 119 -3.88 -18.55 -11.86
CA ASP A 119 -2.74 -17.63 -11.91
C ASP A 119 -2.93 -16.47 -10.94
N LEU A 120 -4.19 -16.07 -10.71
CA LEU A 120 -4.58 -15.01 -9.77
C LEU A 120 -5.90 -15.39 -9.10
N ILE A 121 -6.01 -15.12 -7.81
CA ILE A 121 -7.26 -15.26 -7.04
C ILE A 121 -7.58 -13.91 -6.43
N ILE A 122 -8.76 -13.39 -6.68
CA ILE A 122 -9.29 -12.13 -6.15
C ILE A 122 -10.48 -12.46 -5.25
N ALA A 123 -10.47 -11.96 -4.01
CA ALA A 123 -11.60 -12.05 -3.10
C ALA A 123 -12.19 -10.66 -2.87
N ILE A 124 -13.54 -10.56 -2.96
CA ILE A 124 -14.31 -9.33 -2.77
C ILE A 124 -15.52 -9.58 -1.86
#